data_4d3edfb86b2c9ec6c665033a185754e8
#
_entry.id   4d3edfb86b2c9ec6c665033a185754e8
#
_cell.length_a   1.000
_cell.length_b   1.000
_cell.length_c   1.000
_cell.angle_alpha   90.00
_cell.angle_beta   90.00
_cell.angle_gamma   90.00
#
_symmetry.space_group_name_H-M   'P 1'
#
loop_
_entity.id
_entity.type
_entity.pdbx_description
1 polymer ?
#
loop_
_entity_poly.entity_id
_entity_poly.type
_entity_poly.pdbx_seq_one_letter_code
_entity_poly.pdbx_strand_id
1 'polypeptide(L)'
;MGSGDPLVNYCRDKGYDVQYDIGLDGKENHTVCVVSFPCKTPDHATLAKDLTAIDQLNWVVRAQSDWADNNVSVTVYYRKEELPEIQEWMKKNYKNKLKSVSFLLHSDHGFAMAPYEEISESEYVKMKSKIKDDVLFIDNMNEFSIDNLECADGACPIK
;
A
#
# COMPACT_ATOMS: atom_id res chain seq x y z
N MET A 1 4.48 -3.16 -10.57
CA MET A 1 5.74 -2.99 -11.36
C MET A 1 5.45 -3.36 -12.80
N GLY A 2 6.21 -2.78 -13.79
CA GLY A 2 6.11 -3.20 -15.18
C GLY A 2 6.49 -4.67 -15.35
N SER A 3 5.76 -5.44 -16.15
CA SER A 3 6.01 -6.89 -16.31
C SER A 3 7.38 -7.22 -16.90
N GLY A 4 8.02 -6.28 -17.60
CA GLY A 4 9.40 -6.39 -18.13
C GLY A 4 10.48 -5.94 -17.15
N ASP A 5 10.13 -5.49 -15.94
CA ASP A 5 11.10 -5.05 -14.95
C ASP A 5 11.93 -6.25 -14.46
N PRO A 6 13.28 -6.16 -14.49
CA PRO A 6 14.16 -7.22 -13.99
C PRO A 6 13.86 -7.65 -12.56
N LEU A 7 13.38 -6.74 -11.71
CA LEU A 7 12.99 -7.02 -10.34
C LEU A 7 11.80 -7.99 -10.26
N VAL A 8 10.89 -7.96 -11.22
CA VAL A 8 9.78 -8.93 -11.31
C VAL A 8 10.30 -10.35 -11.48
N ASN A 9 11.26 -10.55 -12.39
CA ASN A 9 11.88 -11.85 -12.61
C ASN A 9 12.68 -12.30 -11.38
N TYR A 10 13.42 -11.39 -10.77
CA TYR A 10 14.12 -11.66 -9.52
C TYR A 10 13.16 -12.14 -8.41
N CYS A 11 12.07 -11.44 -8.18
CA CYS A 11 11.08 -11.84 -7.17
C CYS A 11 10.50 -13.23 -7.48
N ARG A 12 10.21 -13.52 -8.75
CA ARG A 12 9.72 -14.83 -9.19
C ARG A 12 10.73 -15.95 -8.91
N ASP A 13 12.01 -15.73 -9.22
CA ASP A 13 13.09 -16.69 -9.00
C ASP A 13 13.36 -16.93 -7.51
N LYS A 14 13.12 -15.93 -6.69
CA LYS A 14 13.19 -16.01 -5.22
C LYS A 14 11.97 -16.64 -4.57
N GLY A 15 10.94 -16.96 -5.34
CA GLY A 15 9.76 -17.67 -4.85
C GLY A 15 8.66 -16.78 -4.29
N TYR A 16 8.73 -15.48 -4.52
CA TYR A 16 7.60 -14.59 -4.24
C TYR A 16 6.43 -14.89 -5.18
N ASP A 17 5.22 -14.67 -4.71
CA ASP A 17 4.04 -14.74 -5.55
C ASP A 17 3.97 -13.51 -6.47
N VAL A 18 3.99 -13.77 -7.77
CA VAL A 18 3.99 -12.73 -8.81
C VAL A 18 2.86 -13.02 -9.78
N GLN A 19 1.89 -12.13 -9.83
CA GLN A 19 0.70 -12.23 -10.66
C GLN A 19 0.59 -11.02 -11.58
N TYR A 20 -0.13 -11.15 -12.69
CA TYR A 20 -0.53 -9.99 -13.48
C TYR A 20 -1.61 -9.18 -12.74
N ASP A 21 -1.53 -7.86 -12.87
CA ASP A 21 -2.56 -6.97 -12.34
C ASP A 21 -3.91 -7.25 -12.96
N ILE A 22 -4.97 -7.11 -12.17
CA ILE A 22 -6.35 -7.25 -12.63
C ILE A 22 -6.97 -5.86 -12.73
N GLY A 23 -7.27 -5.45 -13.95
CA GLY A 23 -7.92 -4.17 -14.22
C GLY A 23 -9.34 -4.09 -13.63
N LEU A 24 -9.89 -2.89 -13.59
CA LEU A 24 -11.28 -2.65 -13.13
C LEU A 24 -12.33 -3.38 -13.97
N ASP A 25 -11.99 -3.79 -15.17
CA ASP A 25 -12.84 -4.60 -16.06
C ASP A 25 -12.74 -6.11 -15.77
N GLY A 26 -11.98 -6.49 -14.75
CA GLY A 26 -11.75 -7.89 -14.35
C GLY A 26 -10.79 -8.66 -15.25
N LYS A 27 -10.10 -8.01 -16.18
CA LYS A 27 -9.14 -8.66 -17.09
C LYS A 27 -7.71 -8.47 -16.60
N GLU A 28 -6.88 -9.47 -16.89
CA GLU A 28 -5.44 -9.40 -16.63
C GLU A 28 -4.77 -8.34 -17.49
N ASN A 29 -4.00 -7.47 -16.82
CA ASN A 29 -3.13 -6.50 -17.46
C ASN A 29 -1.71 -7.05 -17.55
N HIS A 30 -1.36 -7.66 -18.68
CA HIS A 30 -0.05 -8.26 -18.88
C HIS A 30 1.13 -7.26 -18.93
N THR A 31 0.89 -5.97 -18.86
CA THR A 31 1.94 -4.95 -18.79
C THR A 31 2.38 -4.63 -17.37
N VAL A 32 1.59 -5.04 -16.38
CA VAL A 32 1.83 -4.77 -14.95
C VAL A 32 1.79 -6.06 -14.15
N CYS A 33 2.76 -6.21 -13.24
CA CYS A 33 2.79 -7.30 -12.26
C CYS A 33 2.63 -6.76 -10.84
N VAL A 34 1.92 -7.52 -10.02
CA VAL A 34 1.81 -7.36 -8.58
C VAL A 34 2.63 -8.45 -7.91
N VAL A 35 3.48 -8.06 -6.96
CA VAL A 35 4.31 -8.98 -6.16
C VAL A 35 3.79 -8.96 -4.73
N SER A 36 3.48 -10.13 -4.19
CA SER A 36 2.98 -10.28 -2.84
C SER A 36 4.12 -10.54 -1.85
N PHE A 37 4.23 -9.70 -0.84
CA PHE A 37 5.22 -9.81 0.24
C PHE A 37 4.52 -10.24 1.53
N PRO A 38 4.66 -11.51 1.98
CA PRO A 38 4.07 -11.96 3.22
C PRO A 38 4.78 -11.30 4.41
N CYS A 39 4.04 -10.53 5.21
CA CYS A 39 4.55 -9.82 6.37
C CYS A 39 3.84 -10.30 7.64
N LYS A 40 4.62 -10.57 8.71
CA LYS A 40 4.06 -10.82 10.03
C LYS A 40 3.91 -9.50 10.76
N THR A 41 2.70 -9.21 11.21
CA THR A 41 2.44 -8.06 12.09
C THR A 41 2.95 -8.37 13.50
N PRO A 42 3.60 -7.43 14.21
CA PRO A 42 3.95 -7.60 15.61
C PRO A 42 2.72 -7.92 16.48
N ASP A 43 2.88 -8.78 17.48
CA ASP A 43 1.76 -9.28 18.29
C ASP A 43 0.99 -8.17 19.05
N HIS A 44 1.64 -7.01 19.26
CA HIS A 44 1.06 -5.84 19.94
C HIS A 44 0.65 -4.71 18.98
N ALA A 45 0.68 -4.93 17.67
CA ALA A 45 0.29 -3.92 16.71
C ALA A 45 -1.22 -3.75 16.70
N THR A 46 -1.67 -2.50 16.64
CA THR A 46 -3.08 -2.17 16.41
C THR A 46 -3.42 -2.46 14.95
N LEU A 47 -4.37 -3.31 14.71
CA LEU A 47 -4.80 -3.67 13.36
C LEU A 47 -5.87 -2.70 12.85
N ALA A 48 -5.92 -2.49 11.53
CA ALA A 48 -6.91 -1.60 10.91
C ALA A 48 -8.36 -2.00 11.23
N LYS A 49 -8.63 -3.32 11.38
CA LYS A 49 -9.95 -3.85 11.74
C LYS A 49 -10.41 -3.48 13.16
N ASP A 50 -9.46 -3.16 14.05
CA ASP A 50 -9.71 -2.83 15.45
C ASP A 50 -9.92 -1.31 15.66
N LEU A 51 -9.66 -0.52 14.62
CA LEU A 51 -9.82 0.93 14.63
C LEU A 51 -11.19 1.35 14.11
N THR A 52 -11.75 2.36 14.75
CA THR A 52 -12.87 3.11 14.18
C THR A 52 -12.37 4.11 13.13
N ALA A 53 -13.27 4.59 12.26
CA ALA A 53 -12.94 5.67 11.33
C ALA A 53 -12.49 6.95 12.07
N ILE A 54 -13.06 7.21 13.25
CA ILE A 54 -12.70 8.37 14.07
C ILE A 54 -11.30 8.24 14.66
N ASP A 55 -10.90 7.05 15.09
CA ASP A 55 -9.53 6.80 15.57
C ASP A 55 -8.51 7.08 14.45
N GLN A 56 -8.78 6.57 13.26
CA GLN A 56 -7.94 6.80 12.08
C GLN A 56 -7.84 8.29 11.74
N LEU A 57 -8.98 9.01 11.71
CA LEU A 57 -9.03 10.45 11.47
C LEU A 57 -8.24 11.24 12.52
N ASN A 58 -8.33 10.86 13.79
CA ASN A 58 -7.56 11.51 14.86
C ASN A 58 -6.05 11.27 14.72
N TRP A 59 -5.64 10.09 14.26
CA TRP A 59 -4.23 9.81 13.96
C TRP A 59 -3.69 10.65 12.80
N VAL A 60 -4.52 10.84 11.76
CA VAL A 60 -4.15 11.71 10.63
C VAL A 60 -3.98 13.16 11.08
N VAL A 61 -4.91 13.65 11.91
CA VAL A 61 -4.79 15.00 12.49
C VAL A 61 -3.49 15.15 13.29
N ARG A 62 -3.16 14.16 14.11
CA ARG A 62 -1.93 14.15 14.88
C ARG A 62 -0.70 14.18 13.97
N ALA A 63 -0.65 13.31 12.96
CA ALA A 63 0.45 13.29 12.00
C ALA A 63 0.58 14.61 11.22
N GLN A 64 -0.56 15.22 10.84
CA GLN A 64 -0.59 16.52 10.16
C GLN A 64 -0.13 17.67 11.04
N SER A 65 -0.43 17.62 12.36
CA SER A 65 -0.09 18.69 13.29
C SER A 65 1.33 18.60 13.81
N ASP A 66 1.81 17.38 14.07
CA ASP A 66 3.01 17.14 14.83
C ASP A 66 4.23 16.79 13.96
N TRP A 67 3.98 16.34 12.73
CA TRP A 67 5.05 15.88 11.85
C TRP A 67 5.07 16.59 10.49
N ALA A 68 3.94 16.61 9.75
CA ALA A 68 3.97 16.93 8.33
C ALA A 68 3.65 18.40 8.05
N ASP A 69 4.58 19.15 7.50
CA ASP A 69 4.33 20.49 6.95
C ASP A 69 3.42 20.45 5.71
N ASN A 70 3.56 19.41 4.92
CA ASN A 70 2.74 19.17 3.74
C ASN A 70 1.54 18.27 4.05
N ASN A 71 0.93 17.65 3.05
CA ASN A 71 -0.26 16.83 3.20
C ASN A 71 0.07 15.42 3.72
N VAL A 72 -0.66 14.98 4.74
CA VAL A 72 -0.71 13.55 5.12
C VAL A 72 -1.70 12.85 4.22
N SER A 73 -1.22 11.96 3.36
CA SER A 73 -2.07 11.12 2.52
C SER A 73 -2.62 9.95 3.34
N VAL A 74 -3.92 9.74 3.27
CA VAL A 74 -4.61 8.69 4.02
C VAL A 74 -5.84 8.19 3.28
N THR A 75 -6.10 6.89 3.42
CA THR A 75 -7.40 6.29 3.16
C THR A 75 -7.95 5.76 4.47
N VAL A 76 -9.03 6.35 4.94
CA VAL A 76 -9.71 5.96 6.18
C VAL A 76 -10.71 4.85 5.86
N TYR A 77 -10.52 3.69 6.49
CA TYR A 77 -11.47 2.60 6.41
C TYR A 77 -12.64 2.83 7.36
N TYR A 78 -13.85 2.62 6.89
CA TYR A 78 -15.04 2.85 7.69
C TYR A 78 -16.11 1.77 7.48
N ARG A 79 -16.99 1.62 8.46
CA ARG A 79 -18.23 0.83 8.39
C ARG A 79 -19.41 1.76 8.14
N LYS A 80 -20.47 1.27 7.50
CA LYS A 80 -21.64 2.11 7.15
C LYS A 80 -22.29 2.76 8.38
N GLU A 81 -22.22 2.09 9.50
CA GLU A 81 -22.78 2.55 10.78
C GLU A 81 -22.05 3.78 11.34
N GLU A 82 -20.77 3.96 10.95
CA GLU A 82 -19.93 5.08 11.40
C GLU A 82 -20.19 6.39 10.62
N LEU A 83 -20.97 6.35 9.53
CA LEU A 83 -21.21 7.52 8.67
C LEU A 83 -21.74 8.75 9.43
N PRO A 84 -22.71 8.66 10.34
CA PRO A 84 -23.19 9.84 11.07
C PRO A 84 -22.08 10.48 11.91
N GLU A 85 -21.27 9.68 12.57
CA GLU A 85 -20.17 10.16 13.41
C GLU A 85 -19.05 10.80 12.56
N ILE A 86 -18.70 10.17 11.43
CA ILE A 86 -17.76 10.73 10.46
C ILE A 86 -18.24 12.10 9.97
N GLN A 87 -19.51 12.24 9.61
CA GLN A 87 -20.06 13.52 9.15
C GLN A 87 -19.96 14.61 10.22
N GLU A 88 -20.29 14.29 11.46
CA GLU A 88 -20.16 15.21 12.60
C GLU A 88 -18.69 15.61 12.82
N TRP A 89 -17.80 14.64 12.81
CA TRP A 89 -16.37 14.86 12.98
C TRP A 89 -15.82 15.76 11.87
N MET A 90 -16.19 15.47 10.60
CA MET A 90 -15.76 16.24 9.44
C MET A 90 -16.23 17.70 9.49
N LYS A 91 -17.48 17.95 9.87
CA LYS A 91 -18.01 19.33 10.03
C LYS A 91 -17.18 20.15 11.02
N LYS A 92 -16.70 19.50 12.10
CA LYS A 92 -15.94 20.18 13.17
C LYS A 92 -14.46 20.39 12.84
N ASN A 93 -13.85 19.45 12.11
CA ASN A 93 -12.39 19.35 12.06
C ASN A 93 -11.79 19.58 10.67
N TYR A 94 -12.52 19.29 9.58
CA TYR A 94 -11.93 19.24 8.25
C TYR A 94 -11.19 20.52 7.84
N LYS A 95 -11.82 21.70 7.97
CA LYS A 95 -11.25 22.97 7.52
C LYS A 95 -9.91 23.34 8.14
N ASN A 96 -9.70 22.94 9.39
CA ASN A 96 -8.59 23.43 10.20
C ASN A 96 -7.52 22.38 10.49
N LYS A 97 -7.83 21.10 10.28
CA LYS A 97 -6.98 19.99 10.73
C LYS A 97 -6.55 19.01 9.64
N LEU A 98 -7.24 19.00 8.50
CA LEU A 98 -6.94 18.13 7.39
C LEU A 98 -6.75 18.92 6.11
N LYS A 99 -5.86 18.46 5.25
CA LYS A 99 -5.70 18.98 3.87
C LYS A 99 -6.47 18.12 2.87
N SER A 100 -6.42 16.79 3.03
CA SER A 100 -7.22 15.84 2.25
C SER A 100 -7.46 14.57 3.04
N VAL A 101 -8.49 13.82 2.65
CA VAL A 101 -8.80 12.50 3.18
C VAL A 101 -9.61 11.73 2.15
N SER A 102 -9.30 10.44 1.99
CA SER A 102 -10.09 9.49 1.21
C SER A 102 -10.75 8.50 2.14
N PHE A 103 -11.90 7.99 1.75
CA PHE A 103 -12.65 6.99 2.52
C PHE A 103 -12.86 5.73 1.70
N LEU A 104 -12.74 4.58 2.36
CA LEU A 104 -12.99 3.28 1.77
C LEU A 104 -13.81 2.41 2.74
N LEU A 105 -14.84 1.73 2.22
CA LEU A 105 -15.58 0.75 3.02
C LEU A 105 -14.66 -0.39 3.45
N HIS A 106 -14.85 -0.86 4.71
CA HIS A 106 -14.07 -1.96 5.29
C HIS A 106 -14.29 -3.30 4.58
N SER A 107 -15.43 -3.45 3.90
CA SER A 107 -15.81 -4.62 3.11
C SER A 107 -16.37 -4.17 1.76
N ASP A 108 -16.32 -5.05 0.77
CA ASP A 108 -16.91 -4.83 -0.56
C ASP A 108 -16.33 -3.64 -1.34
N HIS A 109 -15.04 -3.35 -1.16
CA HIS A 109 -14.40 -2.25 -1.90
C HIS A 109 -14.16 -2.54 -3.39
N GLY A 110 -14.45 -3.75 -3.86
CA GLY A 110 -14.38 -4.12 -5.29
C GLY A 110 -12.97 -4.13 -5.91
N PHE A 111 -11.93 -3.93 -5.12
CA PHE A 111 -10.55 -4.07 -5.60
C PHE A 111 -10.15 -5.54 -5.60
N ALA A 112 -9.78 -6.05 -6.77
CA ALA A 112 -9.35 -7.43 -6.93
C ALA A 112 -7.98 -7.71 -6.28
N MET A 113 -7.13 -6.68 -6.20
CA MET A 113 -5.77 -6.76 -5.64
C MET A 113 -5.53 -5.52 -4.77
N ALA A 114 -5.88 -5.61 -3.48
CA ALA A 114 -5.65 -4.52 -2.54
C ALA A 114 -4.16 -4.43 -2.16
N PRO A 115 -3.61 -3.22 -1.89
CA PRO A 115 -2.22 -3.05 -1.46
C PRO A 115 -1.89 -3.79 -0.17
N TYR A 116 -2.87 -4.00 0.69
CA TYR A 116 -2.76 -4.77 1.94
C TYR A 116 -3.95 -5.71 2.05
N GLU A 117 -3.66 -6.98 2.26
CA GLU A 117 -4.66 -8.03 2.43
C GLU A 117 -4.37 -8.82 3.70
N GLU A 118 -5.40 -9.09 4.49
CA GLU A 118 -5.26 -9.95 5.66
C GLU A 118 -5.19 -11.40 5.19
N ILE A 119 -4.13 -12.10 5.58
CA ILE A 119 -3.95 -13.53 5.31
C ILE A 119 -3.91 -14.32 6.62
N SER A 120 -4.29 -15.59 6.55
CA SER A 120 -4.18 -16.49 7.69
C SER A 120 -2.73 -16.84 8.00
N GLU A 121 -2.45 -17.28 9.25
CA GLU A 121 -1.13 -17.76 9.63
C GLU A 121 -0.67 -18.92 8.73
N SER A 122 -1.57 -19.82 8.36
CA SER A 122 -1.27 -20.94 7.48
C SER A 122 -0.85 -20.49 6.08
N GLU A 123 -1.49 -19.47 5.54
CA GLU A 123 -1.12 -18.86 4.26
C GLU A 123 0.22 -18.13 4.35
N TYR A 124 0.43 -17.36 5.42
CA TYR A 124 1.72 -16.72 5.69
C TYR A 124 2.86 -17.75 5.69
N VAL A 125 2.74 -18.83 6.46
CA VAL A 125 3.75 -19.87 6.53
C VAL A 125 3.97 -20.53 5.16
N LYS A 126 2.89 -20.81 4.42
CA LYS A 126 2.97 -21.38 3.07
C LYS A 126 3.67 -20.44 2.08
N MET A 127 3.37 -19.15 2.12
CA MET A 127 4.05 -18.17 1.27
C MET A 127 5.51 -18.01 1.66
N LYS A 128 5.80 -17.85 2.96
CA LYS A 128 7.15 -17.67 3.48
C LYS A 128 8.05 -18.87 3.18
N SER A 129 7.53 -20.09 3.24
CA SER A 129 8.31 -21.32 2.95
C SER A 129 8.79 -21.44 1.50
N LYS A 130 8.17 -20.72 0.56
CA LYS A 130 8.59 -20.70 -0.84
C LYS A 130 9.71 -19.71 -1.11
N ILE A 131 9.84 -18.71 -0.25
CA ILE A 131 10.80 -17.61 -0.43
C ILE A 131 12.18 -18.09 0.00
N LYS A 132 13.15 -17.93 -0.89
CA LYS A 132 14.56 -18.22 -0.62
C LYS A 132 15.17 -17.00 0.07
N ASP A 133 15.54 -17.16 1.34
CA ASP A 133 16.19 -16.11 2.15
C ASP A 133 17.67 -15.95 1.72
N ASP A 134 17.89 -15.33 0.58
CA ASP A 134 19.20 -14.87 0.16
C ASP A 134 19.30 -13.36 0.34
N VAL A 135 20.20 -12.93 1.18
CA VAL A 135 20.43 -11.51 1.55
C VAL A 135 21.10 -10.68 0.41
N LEU A 136 21.21 -11.23 -0.78
CA LEU A 136 22.02 -10.65 -1.88
C LEU A 136 21.28 -9.64 -2.76
N PHE A 137 20.42 -8.83 -2.20
CA PHE A 137 19.71 -7.83 -3.00
C PHE A 137 20.55 -6.60 -3.33
N ILE A 138 21.57 -6.29 -2.55
CA ILE A 138 22.25 -4.98 -2.59
C ILE A 138 23.41 -4.94 -3.59
N ASP A 139 24.11 -6.05 -3.80
CA ASP A 139 25.35 -6.01 -4.60
C ASP A 139 25.14 -5.91 -6.13
N ASN A 140 23.97 -6.34 -6.62
CA ASN A 140 23.69 -6.25 -8.06
C ASN A 140 22.87 -5.02 -8.46
N MET A 141 22.39 -4.23 -7.51
CA MET A 141 21.65 -2.99 -7.79
C MET A 141 22.58 -1.84 -8.22
N ASN A 142 23.88 -1.97 -8.04
CA ASN A 142 24.86 -0.98 -8.51
C ASN A 142 24.99 -0.90 -10.06
N GLU A 143 24.44 -1.89 -10.78
CA GLU A 143 24.32 -1.81 -12.25
C GLU A 143 23.08 -1.07 -12.73
N PHE A 144 22.08 -0.87 -11.86
CA PHE A 144 20.99 0.09 -12.08
C PHE A 144 21.47 1.47 -11.64
N SER A 145 22.45 2.02 -12.36
CA SER A 145 22.87 3.39 -12.12
C SER A 145 21.67 4.31 -12.42
N ILE A 146 21.21 4.99 -11.39
CA ILE A 146 20.30 6.13 -11.49
C ILE A 146 20.88 7.20 -12.45
N ASP A 147 22.16 7.10 -12.77
CA ASP A 147 22.92 7.99 -13.63
C ASP A 147 22.41 8.08 -15.09
N ASN A 148 21.59 7.13 -15.53
CA ASN A 148 20.93 7.19 -16.84
C ASN A 148 19.52 7.78 -16.81
N LEU A 149 19.03 8.16 -15.63
CA LEU A 149 17.77 8.88 -15.45
C LEU A 149 18.07 10.35 -15.17
N GLU A 150 18.92 10.97 -15.96
CA GLU A 150 19.02 12.43 -15.96
C GLU A 150 17.64 12.99 -16.30
N CYS A 151 17.14 13.85 -15.42
CA CYS A 151 15.96 14.65 -15.71
C CYS A 151 16.29 15.56 -16.90
N ALA A 152 16.05 15.10 -18.11
CA ALA A 152 16.19 15.93 -19.29
C ALA A 152 15.22 17.12 -19.14
N ASP A 153 15.75 18.32 -19.12
CA ASP A 153 15.02 19.59 -19.05
C ASP A 153 14.10 19.77 -17.82
N GLY A 154 14.46 19.16 -16.67
CA GLY A 154 13.73 19.35 -15.41
C GLY A 154 12.41 18.57 -15.31
N ALA A 155 12.10 17.69 -16.25
CA ALA A 155 10.95 16.80 -16.18
C ALA A 155 11.37 15.42 -15.68
N CYS A 156 10.69 14.93 -14.62
CA CYS A 156 10.90 13.57 -14.12
C CYS A 156 10.39 12.55 -15.15
N PRO A 157 11.22 11.57 -15.60
CA PRO A 157 10.79 10.56 -16.57
C PRO A 157 9.83 9.52 -16.00
N ILE A 158 9.52 9.58 -14.71
CA ILE A 158 8.54 8.71 -14.06
C ILE A 158 7.14 9.24 -14.41
N LYS A 159 6.49 8.54 -15.32
CA LYS A 159 5.05 8.70 -15.58
C LYS A 159 4.27 7.66 -14.80
#